data_7b83269674ec7da124e80fb69e1c2bfe
#
_entry.id   7b83269674ec7da124e80fb69e1c2bfe
#
_cell.length_a   1.000
_cell.length_b   1.000
_cell.length_c   1.000
_cell.angle_alpha   90.00
_cell.angle_beta   90.00
_cell.angle_gamma   90.00
#
_symmetry.space_group_name_H-M   'P 1'
#
loop_
_entity.id
_entity.type
_entity.pdbx_description
1 polymer ?
#
loop_
_entity_poly.entity_id
_entity_poly.type
_entity_poly.pdbx_seq_one_letter_code
_entity_poly.pdbx_strand_id
1 'polypeptide(L)'
;LIQSPTSQNCLATTANVGPLVGRTLLVAICQFLIIPIPWVATDFYKWFVERLQLPRGERLAFIGKPEDMWHVFMLAALCGYAGFIPIPVLPLLLTPLTACLGLLIVRWFVSNLTADGRALPLRFAGAYWPYVGWTALGMVSFYTIVGWAWVYAAFMRWMCRNVEGTNTKIVFTGTGIEYLWRT
;
A
#
# COMPACT_ATOMS: atom_id res chain seq x y z
N LEU A 1 16.05 -7.64 33.70
CA LEU A 1 15.57 -7.77 32.29
C LEU A 1 14.06 -7.64 32.32
N ILE A 2 13.57 -6.42 32.21
CA ILE A 2 12.14 -6.09 32.14
C ILE A 2 11.80 -6.20 30.64
N GLN A 3 11.22 -7.32 30.23
CA GLN A 3 10.56 -7.43 28.92
C GLN A 3 9.32 -6.54 28.97
N SER A 4 9.32 -5.46 28.17
CA SER A 4 8.15 -4.60 28.01
C SER A 4 7.00 -5.43 27.37
N PRO A 5 5.79 -5.40 27.94
CA PRO A 5 4.64 -6.19 27.45
C PRO A 5 4.12 -5.77 26.07
N THR A 6 4.73 -4.81 25.41
CA THR A 6 4.31 -4.22 24.13
C THR A 6 4.80 -5.00 22.90
N SER A 7 5.73 -5.96 23.03
CA SER A 7 6.30 -6.65 21.85
C SER A 7 5.46 -7.81 21.31
N GLN A 8 4.48 -8.30 22.06
CA GLN A 8 3.71 -9.51 21.67
C GLN A 8 2.61 -9.26 20.63
N ASN A 9 2.25 -7.99 20.35
CA ASN A 9 1.14 -7.66 19.44
C ASN A 9 1.58 -6.83 18.22
N CYS A 10 2.88 -6.77 17.91
CA CYS A 10 3.39 -6.04 16.76
C CYS A 10 3.61 -6.97 15.57
N LEU A 11 3.16 -6.52 14.38
CA LEU A 11 3.57 -7.13 13.11
C LEU A 11 5.07 -6.92 12.92
N ALA A 12 5.81 -8.00 12.78
CA ALA A 12 7.23 -7.97 12.48
C ALA A 12 7.46 -8.31 10.99
N THR A 13 8.51 -7.76 10.41
CA THR A 13 8.93 -8.12 9.05
C THR A 13 10.31 -8.76 9.09
N THR A 14 10.48 -9.85 8.36
CA THR A 14 11.77 -10.52 8.13
C THR A 14 12.39 -10.11 6.81
N ALA A 15 11.82 -9.12 6.12
CA ALA A 15 12.32 -8.65 4.83
C ALA A 15 13.68 -7.95 5.00
N ASN A 16 14.70 -8.47 4.32
CA ASN A 16 16.00 -7.81 4.21
C ASN A 16 15.88 -6.57 3.31
N VAL A 17 16.60 -5.51 3.66
CA VAL A 17 16.57 -4.22 2.94
C VAL A 17 16.99 -4.37 1.47
N GLY A 18 18.04 -5.15 1.17
CA GLY A 18 18.52 -5.34 -0.20
C GLY A 18 17.47 -5.90 -1.17
N PRO A 19 16.86 -7.07 -0.89
CA PRO A 19 15.77 -7.60 -1.72
C PRO A 19 14.55 -6.68 -1.77
N LEU A 20 14.23 -5.94 -0.70
CA LEU A 20 13.13 -4.99 -0.69
C LEU A 20 13.40 -3.85 -1.68
N VAL A 21 14.56 -3.22 -1.61
CA VAL A 21 14.97 -2.13 -2.52
C VAL A 21 15.02 -2.64 -3.96
N GLY A 22 15.62 -3.81 -4.22
CA GLY A 22 15.70 -4.38 -5.57
C GLY A 22 14.33 -4.63 -6.19
N ARG A 23 13.37 -5.17 -5.45
CA ARG A 23 12.01 -5.42 -5.95
C ARG A 23 11.21 -4.13 -6.09
N THR A 24 11.36 -3.18 -5.19
CA THR A 24 10.71 -1.86 -5.33
C THR A 24 11.24 -1.13 -6.56
N LEU A 25 12.55 -1.19 -6.80
CA LEU A 25 13.17 -0.62 -8.00
C LEU A 25 12.67 -1.32 -9.28
N LEU A 26 12.53 -2.64 -9.26
CA LEU A 26 11.96 -3.39 -10.38
C LEU A 26 10.53 -2.94 -10.69
N VAL A 27 9.68 -2.81 -9.66
CA VAL A 27 8.30 -2.28 -9.84
C VAL A 27 8.35 -0.87 -10.42
N ALA A 28 9.23 0.00 -9.92
CA ALA A 28 9.38 1.37 -10.43
C ALA A 28 9.84 1.40 -11.90
N ILE A 29 10.78 0.54 -12.29
CA ILE A 29 11.23 0.42 -13.69
C ILE A 29 10.08 -0.12 -14.56
N CYS A 30 9.38 -1.15 -14.10
CA CYS A 30 8.25 -1.73 -14.84
C CYS A 30 7.08 -0.76 -14.96
N GLN A 31 6.98 0.26 -14.08
CA GLN A 31 6.01 1.34 -14.21
C GLN A 31 6.15 2.07 -15.57
N PHE A 32 7.38 2.19 -16.08
CA PHE A 32 7.62 2.77 -17.41
C PHE A 32 7.26 1.84 -18.57
N LEU A 33 7.15 0.54 -18.34
CA LEU A 33 6.83 -0.43 -19.38
C LEU A 33 5.33 -0.75 -19.47
N ILE A 34 4.52 -0.29 -18.55
CA ILE A 34 3.06 -0.49 -18.39
C ILE A 34 2.65 -1.98 -18.38
N ILE A 35 2.99 -2.73 -19.43
CA ILE A 35 2.56 -4.12 -19.65
C ILE A 35 2.93 -5.08 -18.50
N PRO A 36 4.18 -5.11 -17.97
CA PRO A 36 4.55 -6.08 -16.93
C PRO A 36 4.08 -5.69 -15.52
N ILE A 37 3.53 -4.49 -15.30
CA ILE A 37 3.13 -4.01 -13.97
C ILE A 37 2.23 -4.96 -13.21
N PRO A 38 1.14 -5.51 -13.77
CA PRO A 38 0.24 -6.39 -13.01
C PRO A 38 0.97 -7.60 -12.42
N TRP A 39 1.87 -8.21 -13.19
CA TRP A 39 2.62 -9.39 -12.76
C TRP A 39 3.68 -9.04 -11.71
N VAL A 40 4.45 -7.99 -11.96
CA VAL A 40 5.53 -7.55 -11.06
C VAL A 40 4.97 -7.03 -9.74
N ALA A 41 3.87 -6.27 -9.77
CA ALA A 41 3.20 -5.80 -8.57
C ALA A 41 2.61 -6.95 -7.75
N THR A 42 1.97 -7.93 -8.42
CA THR A 42 1.41 -9.11 -7.75
C THR A 42 2.52 -9.98 -7.13
N ASP A 43 3.64 -10.18 -7.83
CA ASP A 43 4.80 -10.89 -7.29
C ASP A 43 5.43 -10.16 -6.10
N PHE A 44 5.50 -8.84 -6.17
CA PHE A 44 5.93 -8.00 -5.05
C PHE A 44 5.01 -8.18 -3.83
N TYR A 45 3.68 -8.16 -4.02
CA TYR A 45 2.72 -8.35 -2.93
C TYR A 45 2.84 -9.74 -2.29
N LYS A 46 2.97 -10.81 -3.09
CA LYS A 46 3.22 -12.17 -2.59
C LYS A 46 4.47 -12.22 -1.75
N TRP A 47 5.58 -11.77 -2.31
CA TRP A 47 6.87 -11.74 -1.63
C TRP A 47 6.85 -10.93 -0.34
N PHE A 48 6.18 -9.78 -0.33
CA PHE A 48 6.12 -8.91 0.85
C PHE A 48 5.24 -9.50 1.95
N VAL A 49 4.05 -10.00 1.60
CA VAL A 49 3.09 -10.57 2.56
C VAL A 49 3.64 -11.83 3.23
N GLU A 50 4.34 -12.70 2.50
CA GLU A 50 4.99 -13.90 3.07
C GLU A 50 6.03 -13.59 4.15
N ARG A 51 6.57 -12.36 4.15
CA ARG A 51 7.56 -11.90 5.14
C ARG A 51 6.97 -11.16 6.32
N LEU A 52 5.67 -10.94 6.31
CA LEU A 52 4.96 -10.40 7.46
C LEU A 52 4.66 -11.54 8.44
N GLN A 53 5.04 -11.33 9.68
CA GLN A 53 4.76 -12.27 10.78
C GLN A 53 3.67 -11.67 11.66
N LEU A 54 2.58 -12.42 11.81
CA LEU A 54 1.58 -12.06 12.82
C LEU A 54 2.11 -12.38 14.23
N PRO A 55 1.60 -11.67 15.26
CA PRO A 55 1.99 -11.88 16.66
C PRO A 55 1.80 -13.31 17.14
N ARG A 56 0.88 -14.06 16.52
CA ARG A 56 0.57 -15.47 16.85
C ARG A 56 1.42 -16.47 16.08
N GLY A 57 2.37 -16.03 15.25
CA GLY A 57 3.18 -16.90 14.41
C GLY A 57 2.48 -17.45 13.18
N GLU A 58 1.25 -17.02 12.89
CA GLU A 58 0.51 -17.40 11.69
C GLU A 58 1.23 -16.84 10.44
N ARG A 59 1.26 -17.62 9.38
CA ARG A 59 1.88 -17.21 8.10
C ARG A 59 0.85 -16.55 7.21
N LEU A 60 1.12 -15.30 6.86
CA LEU A 60 0.34 -14.57 5.86
C LEU A 60 0.76 -15.01 4.46
N ALA A 61 -0.22 -15.15 3.58
CA ALA A 61 0.00 -15.35 2.16
C ALA A 61 -0.98 -14.49 1.35
N PHE A 62 -0.57 -14.11 0.14
CA PHE A 62 -1.39 -13.38 -0.81
C PHE A 62 -1.73 -14.29 -1.98
N ILE A 63 -3.02 -14.51 -2.23
CA ILE A 63 -3.52 -15.45 -3.27
C ILE A 63 -4.03 -14.77 -4.53
N GLY A 64 -4.03 -13.43 -4.59
CA GLY A 64 -4.49 -12.67 -5.75
C GLY A 64 -3.73 -13.03 -7.03
N LYS A 65 -4.44 -13.04 -8.14
CA LYS A 65 -3.87 -13.31 -9.47
C LYS A 65 -3.80 -12.01 -10.28
N PRO A 66 -2.72 -11.78 -11.05
CA PRO A 66 -2.60 -10.59 -11.88
C PRO A 66 -3.71 -10.48 -12.93
N GLU A 67 -4.24 -11.63 -13.40
CA GLU A 67 -5.32 -11.70 -14.39
C GLU A 67 -6.62 -11.05 -13.92
N ASP A 68 -6.86 -11.03 -12.59
CA ASP A 68 -8.10 -10.48 -12.02
C ASP A 68 -8.17 -8.96 -12.13
N MET A 69 -7.01 -8.29 -12.11
CA MET A 69 -6.93 -6.82 -11.98
C MET A 69 -5.95 -6.16 -12.96
N TRP A 70 -5.48 -6.89 -13.99
CA TRP A 70 -4.47 -6.37 -14.95
C TRP A 70 -4.87 -5.03 -15.57
N HIS A 71 -6.14 -4.89 -15.96
CA HIS A 71 -6.68 -3.68 -16.56
C HIS A 71 -6.66 -2.47 -15.61
N VAL A 72 -6.90 -2.70 -14.31
CA VAL A 72 -6.84 -1.64 -13.29
C VAL A 72 -5.40 -1.19 -13.06
N PHE A 73 -4.46 -2.13 -12.98
CA PHE A 73 -3.03 -1.80 -12.85
C PHE A 73 -2.51 -1.04 -14.08
N MET A 74 -2.86 -1.49 -15.28
CA MET A 74 -2.45 -0.81 -16.51
C MET A 74 -3.04 0.61 -16.61
N LEU A 75 -4.31 0.78 -16.27
CA LEU A 75 -4.95 2.08 -16.29
C LEU A 75 -4.37 3.01 -15.22
N ALA A 76 -4.08 2.49 -14.02
CA ALA A 76 -3.41 3.25 -12.95
C ALA A 76 -2.01 3.69 -13.38
N ALA A 77 -1.25 2.82 -14.04
CA ALA A 77 0.05 3.16 -14.60
C ALA A 77 -0.07 4.26 -15.67
N LEU A 78 -1.03 4.11 -16.58
CA LEU A 78 -1.28 5.12 -17.63
C LEU A 78 -1.63 6.48 -17.01
N CYS A 79 -2.46 6.52 -15.97
CA CYS A 79 -2.75 7.76 -15.23
C CYS A 79 -1.48 8.34 -14.57
N GLY A 80 -0.55 7.50 -14.11
CA GLY A 80 0.74 7.92 -13.57
C GLY A 80 1.59 8.70 -14.58
N TYR A 81 1.50 8.37 -15.86
CA TYR A 81 2.20 9.12 -16.92
C TYR A 81 1.73 10.57 -17.06
N ALA A 82 0.52 10.89 -16.63
CA ALA A 82 0.05 12.27 -16.64
C ALA A 82 0.92 13.22 -15.80
N GLY A 83 1.64 12.68 -14.80
CA GLY A 83 2.60 13.45 -14.01
C GLY A 83 3.84 13.89 -14.78
N PHE A 84 4.16 13.24 -15.91
CA PHE A 84 5.28 13.60 -16.78
C PHE A 84 4.89 14.60 -17.88
N ILE A 85 3.60 14.84 -18.08
CA ILE A 85 3.10 15.83 -19.02
C ILE A 85 3.26 17.22 -18.39
N PRO A 86 3.84 18.21 -19.08
CA PRO A 86 4.10 19.54 -18.53
C PRO A 86 2.82 20.40 -18.39
N ILE A 87 1.75 19.80 -17.91
CA ILE A 87 0.47 20.43 -17.61
C ILE A 87 0.19 20.19 -16.11
N PRO A 88 0.51 21.16 -15.22
CA PRO A 88 0.49 20.93 -13.78
C PRO A 88 -0.91 20.64 -13.22
N VAL A 89 -1.96 21.01 -13.93
CA VAL A 89 -3.36 20.77 -13.53
C VAL A 89 -3.82 19.34 -13.89
N LEU A 90 -3.19 18.68 -14.86
CA LEU A 90 -3.63 17.37 -15.36
C LEU A 90 -3.61 16.27 -14.28
N PRO A 91 -2.55 16.11 -13.47
CA PRO A 91 -2.55 15.13 -12.38
C PRO A 91 -3.67 15.40 -11.36
N LEU A 92 -3.97 16.66 -11.07
CA LEU A 92 -5.03 17.04 -10.15
C LEU A 92 -6.42 16.69 -10.71
N LEU A 93 -6.66 16.93 -12.00
CA LEU A 93 -7.91 16.53 -12.66
C LEU A 93 -8.09 15.02 -12.72
N LEU A 94 -7.01 14.26 -12.82
CA LEU A 94 -7.05 12.79 -12.80
C LEU A 94 -7.11 12.18 -11.39
N THR A 95 -6.98 12.99 -10.34
CA THR A 95 -7.02 12.51 -8.94
C THR A 95 -8.25 11.65 -8.62
N PRO A 96 -9.49 12.00 -9.01
CA PRO A 96 -10.64 11.13 -8.74
C PRO A 96 -10.52 9.75 -9.41
N LEU A 97 -10.01 9.70 -10.63
CA LEU A 97 -9.80 8.46 -11.36
C LEU A 97 -8.69 7.61 -10.71
N THR A 98 -7.54 8.20 -10.44
CA THR A 98 -6.42 7.51 -9.78
C THR A 98 -6.79 7.02 -8.39
N ALA A 99 -7.58 7.79 -7.64
CA ALA A 99 -8.10 7.37 -6.35
C ALA A 99 -9.08 6.19 -6.47
N CYS A 100 -9.96 6.18 -7.49
CA CYS A 100 -10.84 5.05 -7.76
C CYS A 100 -10.03 3.78 -8.01
N LEU A 101 -9.06 3.85 -8.91
CA LEU A 101 -8.19 2.72 -9.27
C LEU A 101 -7.38 2.24 -8.05
N GLY A 102 -6.80 3.16 -7.29
CA GLY A 102 -6.06 2.84 -6.06
C GLY A 102 -6.95 2.15 -5.02
N LEU A 103 -8.18 2.63 -4.84
CA LEU A 103 -9.13 2.03 -3.92
C LEU A 103 -9.54 0.61 -4.35
N LEU A 104 -9.71 0.37 -5.65
CA LEU A 104 -9.97 -0.98 -6.20
C LEU A 104 -8.81 -1.92 -5.91
N ILE A 105 -7.57 -1.48 -6.14
CA ILE A 105 -6.36 -2.26 -5.85
C ILE A 105 -6.27 -2.58 -4.35
N VAL A 106 -6.51 -1.61 -3.48
CA VAL A 106 -6.48 -1.82 -2.02
C VAL A 106 -7.56 -2.81 -1.58
N ARG A 107 -8.78 -2.69 -2.08
CA ARG A 107 -9.86 -3.63 -1.78
C ARG A 107 -9.51 -5.04 -2.23
N TRP A 108 -9.03 -5.18 -3.46
CA TRP A 108 -8.59 -6.46 -4.00
C TRP A 108 -7.43 -7.04 -3.20
N PHE A 109 -6.44 -6.23 -2.83
CA PHE A 109 -5.31 -6.68 -2.01
C PHE A 109 -5.78 -7.23 -0.66
N VAL A 110 -6.61 -6.48 0.05
CA VAL A 110 -7.10 -6.87 1.39
C VAL A 110 -7.97 -8.13 1.32
N SER A 111 -8.82 -8.27 0.29
CA SER A 111 -9.71 -9.42 0.13
C SER A 111 -8.99 -10.71 -0.26
N ASN A 112 -7.75 -10.63 -0.78
CA ASN A 112 -6.94 -11.79 -1.19
C ASN A 112 -5.86 -12.17 -0.16
N LEU A 113 -5.95 -11.64 1.06
CA LEU A 113 -5.06 -12.05 2.15
C LEU A 113 -5.58 -13.32 2.82
N THR A 114 -4.65 -14.25 3.08
CA THR A 114 -4.92 -15.51 3.78
C THR A 114 -3.94 -15.69 4.94
N ALA A 115 -4.39 -16.37 6.00
CA ALA A 115 -3.53 -16.80 7.10
C ALA A 115 -3.61 -18.32 7.24
N ASP A 116 -2.46 -18.99 7.25
CA ASP A 116 -2.34 -20.45 7.31
C ASP A 116 -3.28 -21.20 6.32
N GLY A 117 -3.40 -20.67 5.09
CA GLY A 117 -4.24 -21.22 4.03
C GLY A 117 -5.74 -20.97 4.19
N ARG A 118 -6.18 -20.23 5.21
CA ARG A 118 -7.57 -19.82 5.41
C ARG A 118 -7.77 -18.39 4.94
N ALA A 119 -8.80 -18.14 4.14
CA ALA A 119 -9.17 -16.79 3.74
C ALA A 119 -9.50 -15.95 5.00
N LEU A 120 -8.83 -14.82 5.14
CA LEU A 120 -9.15 -13.88 6.19
C LEU A 120 -10.42 -13.12 5.80
N PRO A 121 -11.38 -12.94 6.71
CA PRO A 121 -12.60 -12.15 6.44
C PRO A 121 -12.28 -10.64 6.43
N LEU A 122 -11.17 -10.26 5.81
CA LEU A 122 -10.74 -8.88 5.76
C LEU A 122 -11.43 -8.13 4.63
N ARG A 123 -11.90 -6.93 4.93
CA ARG A 123 -12.48 -6.03 3.96
C ARG A 123 -12.00 -4.61 4.20
N PHE A 124 -11.68 -3.90 3.12
CA PHE A 124 -11.43 -2.48 3.21
C PHE A 124 -12.74 -1.69 3.05
N ALA A 125 -13.20 -1.07 4.13
CA ALA A 125 -14.45 -0.31 4.21
C ALA A 125 -14.27 1.19 3.97
N GLY A 126 -13.05 1.64 3.64
CA GLY A 126 -12.78 3.06 3.38
C GLY A 126 -13.67 3.63 2.27
N ALA A 127 -14.29 4.78 2.55
CA ALA A 127 -15.16 5.47 1.60
C ALA A 127 -14.33 6.16 0.49
N TYR A 128 -14.93 6.28 -0.69
CA TYR A 128 -14.28 6.83 -1.88
C TYR A 128 -13.83 8.30 -1.69
N TRP A 129 -14.73 9.18 -1.22
CA TRP A 129 -14.42 10.60 -1.10
C TRP A 129 -13.30 10.94 -0.11
N PRO A 130 -13.24 10.33 1.09
CA PRO A 130 -12.07 10.47 1.95
C PRO A 130 -10.77 9.96 1.29
N TYR A 131 -10.84 8.86 0.51
CA TYR A 131 -9.68 8.35 -0.21
C TYR A 131 -9.20 9.34 -1.29
N VAL A 132 -10.13 9.95 -2.06
CA VAL A 132 -9.82 11.04 -3.00
C VAL A 132 -9.14 12.22 -2.29
N GLY A 133 -9.67 12.63 -1.14
CA GLY A 133 -9.09 13.70 -0.32
C GLY A 133 -7.65 13.40 0.11
N TRP A 134 -7.39 12.18 0.58
CA TRP A 134 -6.04 11.75 0.94
C TRP A 134 -5.09 11.69 -0.27
N THR A 135 -5.57 11.21 -1.42
CA THR A 135 -4.76 11.16 -2.65
C THR A 135 -4.40 12.57 -3.13
N ALA A 136 -5.37 13.48 -3.14
CA ALA A 136 -5.14 14.88 -3.49
C ALA A 136 -4.17 15.57 -2.52
N LEU A 137 -4.36 15.36 -1.21
CA LEU A 137 -3.48 15.91 -0.19
C LEU A 137 -2.05 15.34 -0.32
N GLY A 138 -1.90 14.06 -0.63
CA GLY A 138 -0.63 13.42 -0.91
C GLY A 138 0.09 14.08 -2.10
N MET A 139 -0.62 14.31 -3.21
CA MET A 139 -0.05 14.99 -4.38
C MET A 139 0.43 16.40 -4.05
N VAL A 140 -0.41 17.19 -3.37
CA VAL A 140 -0.04 18.57 -2.98
C VAL A 140 1.12 18.56 -1.98
N SER A 141 1.14 17.64 -1.02
CA SER A 141 2.18 17.57 -0.01
C SER A 141 3.54 17.17 -0.57
N PHE A 142 3.59 16.51 -1.72
CA PHE A 142 4.84 16.16 -2.40
C PHE A 142 5.66 17.41 -2.78
N TYR A 143 4.98 18.51 -3.11
CA TYR A 143 5.64 19.79 -3.41
C TYR A 143 6.23 20.48 -2.18
N THR A 144 5.89 20.06 -0.97
CA THR A 144 6.34 20.69 0.29
C THR A 144 7.61 20.06 0.89
N ILE A 145 8.31 19.21 0.15
CA ILE A 145 9.59 18.53 0.50
C ILE A 145 9.54 17.74 1.83
N VAL A 146 8.93 18.27 2.87
CA VAL A 146 8.89 17.67 4.22
C VAL A 146 7.48 17.18 4.59
N GLY A 147 6.43 17.84 4.12
CA GLY A 147 5.02 17.58 4.50
C GLY A 147 4.50 16.21 4.10
N TRP A 148 5.03 15.64 3.01
CA TRP A 148 4.58 14.35 2.48
C TRP A 148 4.68 13.21 3.52
N ALA A 149 5.72 13.19 4.37
CA ALA A 149 5.92 12.13 5.36
C ALA A 149 4.82 12.11 6.41
N TRP A 150 4.35 13.28 6.87
CA TRP A 150 3.24 13.38 7.82
C TRP A 150 1.90 13.02 7.19
N VAL A 151 1.67 13.48 5.98
CA VAL A 151 0.46 13.15 5.21
C VAL A 151 0.41 11.64 4.98
N TYR A 152 1.52 11.02 4.59
CA TYR A 152 1.59 9.58 4.36
C TYR A 152 1.37 8.78 5.63
N ALA A 153 1.98 9.17 6.75
CA ALA A 153 1.74 8.55 8.05
C ALA A 153 0.28 8.67 8.51
N ALA A 154 -0.35 9.83 8.28
CA ALA A 154 -1.76 10.04 8.58
C ALA A 154 -2.68 9.21 7.66
N PHE A 155 -2.37 9.13 6.38
CA PHE A 155 -3.05 8.28 5.41
C PHE A 155 -2.97 6.80 5.80
N MET A 156 -1.79 6.30 6.20
CA MET A 156 -1.64 4.92 6.67
C MET A 156 -2.47 4.63 7.93
N ARG A 157 -2.54 5.57 8.87
CA ARG A 157 -3.43 5.45 10.04
C ARG A 157 -4.89 5.37 9.62
N TRP A 158 -5.31 6.21 8.67
CA TRP A 158 -6.66 6.17 8.13
C TRP A 158 -6.94 4.85 7.42
N MET A 159 -6.00 4.35 6.59
CA MET A 159 -6.10 3.06 5.93
C MET A 159 -6.29 1.92 6.94
N CYS A 160 -5.45 1.83 7.96
CA CYS A 160 -5.53 0.80 8.99
C CYS A 160 -6.85 0.82 9.76
N ARG A 161 -7.41 2.02 10.02
CA ARG A 161 -8.71 2.16 10.70
C ARG A 161 -9.90 1.66 9.87
N ASN A 162 -9.75 1.63 8.55
CA ASN A 162 -10.80 1.21 7.62
C ASN A 162 -10.67 -0.26 7.17
N VAL A 163 -9.74 -1.03 7.74
CA VAL A 163 -9.69 -2.48 7.55
C VAL A 163 -10.61 -3.13 8.58
N GLU A 164 -11.65 -3.78 8.10
CA GLU A 164 -12.64 -4.51 8.90
C GLU A 164 -12.42 -6.02 8.76
N GLY A 165 -12.98 -6.81 9.69
CA GLY A 165 -12.94 -8.27 9.66
C GLY A 165 -11.92 -8.88 10.63
N THR A 166 -11.23 -8.07 11.43
CA THR A 166 -10.37 -8.55 12.53
C THR A 166 -11.04 -8.29 13.88
N ASN A 167 -10.86 -9.23 14.83
CA ASN A 167 -11.27 -9.01 16.23
C ASN A 167 -10.38 -7.99 16.97
N THR A 168 -9.25 -7.63 16.37
CA THR A 168 -8.28 -6.66 16.91
C THR A 168 -8.14 -5.49 15.97
N LYS A 169 -8.18 -4.27 16.51
CA LYS A 169 -7.98 -3.06 15.71
C LYS A 169 -6.53 -2.97 15.24
N ILE A 170 -6.34 -2.83 13.94
CA ILE A 170 -5.03 -2.56 13.35
C ILE A 170 -4.71 -1.09 13.57
N VAL A 171 -3.61 -0.80 14.26
CA VAL A 171 -3.16 0.56 14.54
C VAL A 171 -1.78 0.76 13.93
N PHE A 172 -1.65 1.78 13.08
CA PHE A 172 -0.37 2.20 12.56
C PHE A 172 0.29 3.20 13.53
N THR A 173 1.45 2.84 14.08
CA THR A 173 2.18 3.63 15.09
C THR A 173 3.30 4.48 14.49
N GLY A 174 3.63 4.32 13.21
CA GLY A 174 4.69 5.08 12.55
C GLY A 174 4.47 6.59 12.60
N THR A 175 5.52 7.33 12.86
CA THR A 175 5.53 8.79 12.88
C THR A 175 6.08 9.35 11.57
N GLY A 176 5.70 10.60 11.21
CA GLY A 176 6.23 11.26 10.01
C GLY A 176 7.76 11.45 10.07
N ILE A 177 8.31 11.65 11.27
CA ILE A 177 9.76 11.76 11.47
C ILE A 177 10.48 10.46 11.18
N GLU A 178 9.93 9.31 11.60
CA GLU A 178 10.49 7.99 11.30
C GLU A 178 10.46 7.69 9.81
N TYR A 179 9.40 8.13 9.12
CA TYR A 179 9.33 8.04 7.66
C TYR A 179 10.41 8.88 6.98
N LEU A 180 10.59 10.12 7.43
CA LEU A 180 11.55 11.05 6.84
C LEU A 180 13.00 10.60 7.03
N TRP A 181 13.30 9.92 8.15
CA TRP A 181 14.66 9.51 8.49
C TRP A 181 15.06 8.14 7.93
N ARG A 182 14.07 7.30 7.56
CA ARG A 182 14.31 5.94 7.08
C ARG A 182 14.16 5.77 5.57
N THR A 183 13.66 6.79 4.85
CA THR A 183 13.55 6.85 3.40
C THR A 183 14.53 7.84 2.80
#